data_07bf89c406b4542618b39308aaa0bd3e
#
_entry.id   07bf89c406b4542618b39308aaa0bd3e
#
_cell.length_a   1.000
_cell.length_b   1.000
_cell.length_c   1.000
_cell.angle_alpha   90.00
_cell.angle_beta   90.00
_cell.angle_gamma   90.00
#
_symmetry.space_group_name_H-M   'P 1'
#
loop_
_entity.id
_entity.type
_entity.pdbx_description
1 polymer ?
#
loop_
_entity_poly.entity_id
_entity_poly.type
_entity_poly.pdbx_seq_one_letter_code
_entity_poly.pdbx_strand_id
1 'polypeptide(L)'
;MNPTDSILSSAADAAIAFFRRHEVQGASIIEPYVVRLFAALQNGHSFIYLDKADVDALSNLPNLVGNADKPLILQDRKLFLGRMWQLEHDLAVEIKRLASAEAEEVNFMAASKSLSDWFDPKDSKEQRDAAALALLQNFMLITGGPGTGKTTTVAKLLGLICNNSMKLPRIALAAPTGKAAAHMARALQRALDGFDLSLSIKAHLENLEGQTVHRLLKLRPPQMRPAFNREYPLALDVLVVDEASMLDLPLVLDLLRAVPTGCHLVLLGDENQLPSVGLGAVLAALSRPTALDKETAEKLEVYLPDHGFEIKGQPQALSQNNAKLTFSHRFG
;
A
#
# COMPACT_ATOMS: atom_id res chain seq x y z
N MET A 1 2.13 12.94 30.32
CA MET A 1 3.21 12.63 29.36
C MET A 1 2.96 11.22 28.86
N ASN A 2 2.74 11.05 27.59
CA ASN A 2 2.42 9.75 26.98
C ASN A 2 3.70 8.88 26.99
N PRO A 3 3.67 7.57 27.28
CA PRO A 3 4.86 6.72 27.26
C PRO A 3 5.69 6.79 25.98
N THR A 4 5.02 7.03 24.86
CA THR A 4 5.64 7.24 23.54
C THR A 4 6.47 8.52 23.46
N ASP A 5 6.05 9.59 24.15
CA ASP A 5 6.77 10.88 24.16
C ASP A 5 8.11 10.75 24.91
N SER A 6 8.15 9.94 25.96
CA SER A 6 9.40 9.70 26.71
C SER A 6 10.42 8.83 25.97
N ILE A 7 9.97 7.87 25.18
CA ILE A 7 10.85 6.97 24.41
C ILE A 7 11.51 7.71 23.24
N LEU A 8 10.76 8.56 22.53
CA LEU A 8 11.30 9.29 21.39
C LEU A 8 12.15 10.48 21.79
N SER A 9 11.86 11.12 22.94
CA SER A 9 12.76 12.08 23.56
C SER A 9 14.10 11.40 23.90
N SER A 10 14.07 10.23 24.54
CA SER A 10 15.26 9.42 24.82
C SER A 10 16.01 8.98 23.54
N ALA A 11 15.29 8.69 22.45
CA ALA A 11 15.90 8.34 21.16
C ALA A 11 16.56 9.54 20.48
N ALA A 12 15.96 10.73 20.56
CA ALA A 12 16.58 11.96 20.09
C ALA A 12 17.86 12.28 20.86
N ASP A 13 17.83 12.17 22.20
CA ASP A 13 19.00 12.37 23.06
C ASP A 13 20.13 11.38 22.74
N ALA A 14 19.79 10.11 22.50
CA ALA A 14 20.75 9.08 22.11
C ALA A 14 21.38 9.37 20.73
N ALA A 15 20.57 9.83 19.77
CA ALA A 15 21.06 10.23 18.45
C ALA A 15 21.99 11.46 18.55
N ILE A 16 21.64 12.45 19.33
CA ILE A 16 22.47 13.63 19.57
C ILE A 16 23.79 13.24 20.22
N ALA A 17 23.75 12.37 21.24
CA ALA A 17 24.96 11.85 21.89
C ALA A 17 25.86 11.07 20.92
N PHE A 18 25.26 10.31 19.99
CA PHE A 18 25.99 9.63 18.92
C PHE A 18 26.69 10.63 18.00
N PHE A 19 25.99 11.66 17.52
CA PHE A 19 26.55 12.68 16.65
C PHE A 19 27.67 13.48 17.33
N ARG A 20 27.50 13.83 18.61
CA ARG A 20 28.55 14.52 19.39
C ARG A 20 29.83 13.72 19.50
N ARG A 21 29.75 12.38 19.50
CA ARG A 21 30.96 11.52 19.54
C ARG A 21 31.70 11.48 18.20
N HIS A 22 30.96 11.62 17.09
CA HIS A 22 31.54 11.46 15.76
C HIS A 22 31.90 12.78 15.09
N GLU A 23 31.28 13.89 15.46
CA GLU A 23 31.51 15.19 14.85
C GLU A 23 31.23 16.31 15.87
N VAL A 24 32.21 16.63 16.69
CA VAL A 24 32.02 17.58 17.82
C VAL A 24 31.62 18.99 17.34
N GLN A 25 32.18 19.48 16.24
CA GLN A 25 31.87 20.83 15.74
C GLN A 25 30.50 20.90 15.05
N GLY A 26 30.11 19.86 14.34
CA GLY A 26 28.83 19.78 13.65
C GLY A 26 27.66 19.42 14.54
N ALA A 27 27.88 18.73 15.65
CA ALA A 27 26.83 18.22 16.53
C ALA A 27 25.92 19.34 17.07
N SER A 28 26.48 20.47 17.48
CA SER A 28 25.70 21.61 17.98
C SER A 28 24.83 22.26 16.91
N ILE A 29 25.23 22.15 15.63
CA ILE A 29 24.48 22.69 14.49
C ILE A 29 23.32 21.77 14.16
N ILE A 30 23.51 20.44 14.17
CA ILE A 30 22.47 19.46 13.77
C ILE A 30 21.47 19.16 14.89
N GLU A 31 21.81 19.40 16.15
CA GLU A 31 20.97 19.08 17.31
C GLU A 31 19.53 19.60 17.20
N PRO A 32 19.25 20.88 16.86
CA PRO A 32 17.89 21.39 16.72
C PRO A 32 17.09 20.65 15.61
N TYR A 33 17.77 20.25 14.54
CA TYR A 33 17.14 19.53 13.42
C TYR A 33 16.83 18.08 13.79
N VAL A 34 17.71 17.41 14.53
CA VAL A 34 17.48 16.06 15.05
C VAL A 34 16.26 16.06 15.96
N VAL A 35 16.14 17.00 16.89
CA VAL A 35 14.94 17.15 17.76
C VAL A 35 13.69 17.34 16.92
N ARG A 36 13.72 18.25 15.92
CA ARG A 36 12.60 18.49 15.00
C ARG A 36 12.22 17.26 14.19
N LEU A 37 13.20 16.46 13.73
CA LEU A 37 12.98 15.21 13.00
C LEU A 37 12.28 14.17 13.87
N PHE A 38 12.72 13.98 15.11
CA PHE A 38 12.06 13.04 16.03
C PHE A 38 10.64 13.49 16.39
N ALA A 39 10.41 14.80 16.57
CA ALA A 39 9.08 15.34 16.76
C ALA A 39 8.18 15.15 15.51
N ALA A 40 8.75 15.28 14.31
CA ALA A 40 8.04 15.01 13.06
C ALA A 40 7.65 13.53 12.94
N LEU A 41 8.56 12.61 13.31
CA LEU A 41 8.29 11.17 13.33
C LEU A 41 7.14 10.80 14.30
N GLN A 42 7.02 11.47 15.45
CA GLN A 42 5.90 11.27 16.37
C GLN A 42 4.55 11.60 15.72
N ASN A 43 4.56 12.57 14.79
CA ASN A 43 3.36 12.99 14.04
C ASN A 43 3.20 12.24 12.69
N GLY A 44 3.94 11.14 12.50
CA GLY A 44 3.87 10.32 11.28
C GLY A 44 4.59 10.88 10.06
N HIS A 45 5.40 11.93 10.22
CA HIS A 45 6.20 12.53 9.15
C HIS A 45 7.62 11.98 9.16
N SER A 46 8.15 11.60 8.02
CA SER A 46 9.50 11.02 7.84
C SER A 46 10.59 12.06 7.63
N PHE A 47 10.23 13.33 7.37
CA PHE A 47 11.14 14.44 7.10
C PHE A 47 10.61 15.76 7.67
N ILE A 48 11.50 16.77 7.66
CA ILE A 48 11.14 18.17 7.91
C ILE A 48 11.52 19.03 6.71
N TYR A 49 10.74 20.08 6.44
CA TYR A 49 11.13 21.11 5.47
C TYR A 49 12.09 22.10 6.10
N LEU A 50 13.09 22.52 5.29
CA LEU A 50 14.12 23.49 5.64
C LEU A 50 13.95 24.76 4.81
N ASP A 51 14.29 25.90 5.41
CA ASP A 51 14.52 27.13 4.66
C ASP A 51 15.90 27.14 3.99
N LYS A 52 16.20 28.20 3.25
CA LYS A 52 17.47 28.31 2.54
C LYS A 52 18.67 28.44 3.49
N ALA A 53 18.52 29.17 4.59
CA ALA A 53 19.59 29.35 5.56
C ALA A 53 19.95 28.05 6.28
N ASP A 54 18.94 27.25 6.64
CA ASP A 54 19.10 25.91 7.20
C ASP A 54 19.83 24.96 6.22
N VAL A 55 19.44 24.99 4.94
CA VAL A 55 20.10 24.18 3.89
C VAL A 55 21.57 24.56 3.75
N ASP A 56 21.87 25.86 3.69
CA ASP A 56 23.25 26.37 3.57
C ASP A 56 24.09 25.97 4.79
N ALA A 57 23.54 26.06 6.01
CA ALA A 57 24.23 25.66 7.23
C ALA A 57 24.54 24.16 7.26
N LEU A 58 23.56 23.30 6.90
CA LEU A 58 23.72 21.85 6.92
C LEU A 58 24.60 21.32 5.79
N SER A 59 24.62 21.97 4.64
CA SER A 59 25.47 21.59 3.50
C SER A 59 26.97 21.70 3.80
N ASN A 60 27.33 22.46 4.82
CA ASN A 60 28.72 22.58 5.29
C ASN A 60 29.17 21.44 6.21
N LEU A 61 28.33 20.42 6.43
CA LEU A 61 28.58 19.27 7.31
C LEU A 61 28.63 17.93 6.53
N PRO A 62 29.58 17.77 5.58
CA PRO A 62 29.56 16.64 4.65
C PRO A 62 29.75 15.26 5.30
N ASN A 63 30.23 15.21 6.53
CA ASN A 63 30.35 13.95 7.28
C ASN A 63 29.00 13.48 7.88
N LEU A 64 28.10 14.40 8.15
CA LEU A 64 26.81 14.14 8.82
C LEU A 64 25.62 14.28 7.90
N VAL A 65 25.70 15.20 6.93
CA VAL A 65 24.60 15.54 6.03
C VAL A 65 25.02 15.36 4.57
N GLY A 66 24.18 14.71 3.78
CA GLY A 66 24.49 14.51 2.36
C GLY A 66 23.55 13.53 1.68
N ASN A 67 24.11 12.64 0.88
CA ASN A 67 23.41 11.64 0.09
C ASN A 67 23.16 10.36 0.91
N ALA A 68 22.67 9.30 0.25
CA ALA A 68 22.15 8.06 0.82
C ALA A 68 23.03 7.32 1.86
N ASP A 69 24.32 7.61 1.92
CA ASP A 69 25.28 7.00 2.85
C ASP A 69 25.45 7.77 4.16
N LYS A 70 24.77 8.91 4.32
CA LYS A 70 24.92 9.77 5.49
C LYS A 70 23.82 9.55 6.54
N PRO A 71 24.12 9.87 7.82
CA PRO A 71 23.14 9.78 8.90
C PRO A 71 21.90 10.67 8.68
N LEU A 72 22.12 11.84 8.08
CA LEU A 72 21.09 12.79 7.69
C LEU A 72 21.12 12.99 6.18
N ILE A 73 19.98 12.84 5.54
CA ILE A 73 19.83 13.01 4.08
C ILE A 73 19.15 14.33 3.80
N LEU A 74 19.79 15.17 2.98
CA LEU A 74 19.22 16.43 2.51
C LEU A 74 18.90 16.32 1.02
N GLN A 75 17.62 16.39 0.70
CA GLN A 75 17.10 16.31 -0.66
C GLN A 75 15.95 17.30 -0.86
N ASP A 76 16.02 18.16 -1.89
CA ASP A 76 14.94 19.09 -2.24
C ASP A 76 14.41 19.91 -1.05
N ARG A 77 15.29 20.44 -0.20
CA ARG A 77 14.96 21.15 1.02
C ARG A 77 14.21 20.30 2.09
N LYS A 78 14.22 19.00 1.94
CA LYS A 78 13.73 18.05 2.94
C LYS A 78 14.92 17.41 3.65
N LEU A 79 14.88 17.41 4.96
CA LEU A 79 15.86 16.71 5.78
C LEU A 79 15.23 15.45 6.36
N PHE A 80 15.91 14.34 6.22
CA PHE A 80 15.51 13.02 6.71
C PHE A 80 16.55 12.45 7.67
N LEU A 81 16.13 11.59 8.57
CA LEU A 81 17.06 10.58 9.10
C LEU A 81 17.40 9.61 7.97
N GLY A 82 18.68 9.24 7.83
CA GLY A 82 19.14 8.36 6.74
C GLY A 82 18.35 7.06 6.64
N ARG A 83 18.03 6.44 7.79
CA ARG A 83 17.19 5.24 7.83
C ARG A 83 15.77 5.47 7.28
N MET A 84 15.16 6.62 7.57
CA MET A 84 13.81 6.92 7.08
C MET A 84 13.82 7.15 5.57
N TRP A 85 14.77 7.92 5.08
CA TRP A 85 14.97 8.11 3.65
C TRP A 85 15.16 6.78 2.92
N GLN A 86 15.99 5.88 3.46
CA GLN A 86 16.23 4.58 2.86
C GLN A 86 14.96 3.72 2.80
N LEU A 87 14.16 3.71 3.87
CA LEU A 87 12.89 2.99 3.89
C LEU A 87 11.89 3.52 2.84
N GLU A 88 11.78 4.85 2.70
CA GLU A 88 10.91 5.45 1.68
C GLU A 88 11.42 5.20 0.26
N HIS A 89 12.73 5.32 0.06
CA HIS A 89 13.36 5.03 -1.23
C HIS A 89 13.11 3.58 -1.65
N ASP A 90 13.39 2.63 -0.76
CA ASP A 90 13.18 1.21 -1.02
C ASP A 90 11.70 0.88 -1.26
N LEU A 91 10.79 1.52 -0.50
CA LEU A 91 9.36 1.39 -0.72
C LEU A 91 8.96 1.84 -2.14
N ALA A 92 9.46 2.99 -2.57
CA ALA A 92 9.18 3.52 -3.92
C ALA A 92 9.71 2.58 -5.01
N VAL A 93 10.89 1.97 -4.82
CA VAL A 93 11.46 0.97 -5.73
C VAL A 93 10.57 -0.27 -5.82
N GLU A 94 10.08 -0.79 -4.68
CA GLU A 94 9.23 -1.97 -4.67
C GLU A 94 7.85 -1.70 -5.29
N ILE A 95 7.24 -0.56 -4.98
CA ILE A 95 5.97 -0.15 -5.58
C ILE A 95 6.12 -0.04 -7.10
N LYS A 96 7.19 0.61 -7.58
CA LYS A 96 7.45 0.73 -9.02
C LYS A 96 7.62 -0.65 -9.66
N ARG A 97 8.33 -1.58 -9.03
CA ARG A 97 8.50 -2.96 -9.51
C ARG A 97 7.16 -3.67 -9.70
N LEU A 98 6.27 -3.57 -8.70
CA LEU A 98 4.95 -4.23 -8.72
C LEU A 98 3.98 -3.54 -9.68
N ALA A 99 3.94 -2.21 -9.68
CA ALA A 99 3.04 -1.43 -10.52
C ALA A 99 3.41 -1.44 -12.01
N SER A 100 4.70 -1.65 -12.34
CA SER A 100 5.17 -1.72 -13.74
C SER A 100 5.20 -3.15 -14.29
N ALA A 101 4.80 -4.16 -13.51
CA ALA A 101 4.72 -5.54 -13.99
C ALA A 101 3.53 -5.67 -14.96
N GLU A 102 3.73 -6.33 -16.07
CA GLU A 102 2.66 -6.64 -17.02
C GLU A 102 1.62 -7.53 -16.34
N ALA A 103 0.35 -7.13 -16.45
CA ALA A 103 -0.76 -7.97 -16.02
C ALA A 103 -1.00 -9.11 -17.03
N GLU A 104 -1.60 -10.20 -16.57
CA GLU A 104 -2.04 -11.27 -17.46
C GLU A 104 -3.05 -10.74 -18.50
N GLU A 105 -3.07 -11.36 -19.68
CA GLU A 105 -4.06 -11.00 -20.70
C GLU A 105 -5.47 -11.24 -20.19
N VAL A 106 -6.30 -10.21 -20.25
CA VAL A 106 -7.70 -10.27 -19.82
C VAL A 106 -8.54 -10.86 -20.97
N ASN A 107 -9.36 -11.85 -20.67
CA ASN A 107 -10.42 -12.28 -21.56
C ASN A 107 -11.56 -11.25 -21.53
N PHE A 108 -11.50 -10.28 -22.42
CA PHE A 108 -12.42 -9.12 -22.45
C PHE A 108 -13.89 -9.53 -22.53
N MET A 109 -14.24 -10.59 -23.26
CA MET A 109 -15.64 -11.05 -23.36
C MET A 109 -16.14 -11.63 -22.04
N ALA A 110 -15.32 -12.46 -21.38
CA ALA A 110 -15.67 -13.02 -20.08
C ALA A 110 -15.74 -11.94 -19.00
N ALA A 111 -14.79 -11.00 -19.00
CA ALA A 111 -14.76 -9.88 -18.08
C ALA A 111 -15.98 -8.96 -18.25
N SER A 112 -16.32 -8.54 -19.48
CA SER A 112 -17.48 -7.70 -19.77
C SER A 112 -18.78 -8.32 -19.30
N LYS A 113 -18.98 -9.64 -19.58
CA LYS A 113 -20.16 -10.38 -19.13
C LYS A 113 -20.26 -10.42 -17.61
N SER A 114 -19.19 -10.82 -16.93
CA SER A 114 -19.19 -10.92 -15.46
C SER A 114 -19.39 -9.55 -14.79
N LEU A 115 -18.79 -8.48 -15.33
CA LEU A 115 -19.01 -7.12 -14.83
C LEU A 115 -20.46 -6.68 -14.96
N SER A 116 -21.10 -6.99 -16.10
CA SER A 116 -22.52 -6.68 -16.32
C SER A 116 -23.44 -7.50 -15.41
N ASP A 117 -23.15 -8.79 -15.23
CA ASP A 117 -24.01 -9.70 -14.50
C ASP A 117 -23.89 -9.53 -12.96
N TRP A 118 -22.70 -9.16 -12.48
CA TRP A 118 -22.41 -9.16 -11.04
C TRP A 118 -22.52 -7.78 -10.37
N PHE A 119 -22.52 -6.70 -11.12
CA PHE A 119 -22.60 -5.35 -10.56
C PHE A 119 -23.88 -4.64 -11.04
N ASP A 120 -24.70 -4.19 -10.10
CA ASP A 120 -25.83 -3.33 -10.43
C ASP A 120 -25.31 -1.99 -11.00
N PRO A 121 -25.73 -1.61 -12.20
CA PRO A 121 -25.25 -0.39 -12.86
C PRO A 121 -25.62 0.91 -12.14
N LYS A 122 -26.64 0.89 -11.27
CA LYS A 122 -27.08 2.07 -10.51
C LYS A 122 -26.37 2.19 -9.17
N ASP A 123 -26.29 1.07 -8.45
CA ASP A 123 -25.86 1.10 -7.05
C ASP A 123 -24.39 0.67 -6.85
N SER A 124 -23.77 0.03 -7.86
CA SER A 124 -22.44 -0.55 -7.76
C SER A 124 -21.45 -0.05 -8.81
N LYS A 125 -21.70 1.11 -9.44
CA LYS A 125 -20.85 1.62 -10.53
C LYS A 125 -19.38 1.80 -10.10
N GLU A 126 -19.14 2.47 -8.97
CA GLU A 126 -17.77 2.68 -8.47
C GLU A 126 -17.06 1.36 -8.17
N GLN A 127 -17.78 0.38 -7.63
CA GLN A 127 -17.24 -0.96 -7.33
C GLN A 127 -16.93 -1.72 -8.62
N ARG A 128 -17.80 -1.64 -9.63
CA ARG A 128 -17.60 -2.25 -10.95
C ARG A 128 -16.37 -1.67 -11.64
N ASP A 129 -16.29 -0.35 -11.68
CA ASP A 129 -15.20 0.37 -12.32
C ASP A 129 -13.87 0.04 -11.61
N ALA A 130 -13.85 0.00 -10.26
CA ALA A 130 -12.68 -0.40 -9.46
C ALA A 130 -12.25 -1.84 -9.74
N ALA A 131 -13.19 -2.79 -9.80
CA ALA A 131 -12.88 -4.19 -10.10
C ALA A 131 -12.37 -4.38 -11.53
N ALA A 132 -12.94 -3.66 -12.50
CA ALA A 132 -12.49 -3.69 -13.88
C ALA A 132 -11.07 -3.12 -14.01
N LEU A 133 -10.79 -1.96 -13.43
CA LEU A 133 -9.45 -1.38 -13.43
C LEU A 133 -8.42 -2.30 -12.76
N ALA A 134 -8.81 -2.93 -11.66
CA ALA A 134 -7.93 -3.86 -10.93
C ALA A 134 -7.55 -5.12 -11.74
N LEU A 135 -8.32 -5.51 -12.76
CA LEU A 135 -7.93 -6.59 -13.68
C LEU A 135 -6.74 -6.20 -14.57
N LEU A 136 -6.56 -4.91 -14.86
CA LEU A 136 -5.48 -4.38 -15.69
C LEU A 136 -4.21 -4.04 -14.90
N GLN A 137 -4.27 -4.09 -13.57
CA GLN A 137 -3.20 -3.59 -12.70
C GLN A 137 -2.74 -4.65 -11.70
N ASN A 138 -1.47 -5.01 -11.72
CA ASN A 138 -0.91 -5.94 -10.72
C ASN A 138 -0.71 -5.31 -9.33
N PHE A 139 -0.76 -4.00 -9.21
CA PHE A 139 -0.73 -3.28 -7.94
C PHE A 139 -1.91 -2.33 -7.87
N MET A 140 -2.80 -2.52 -6.90
CA MET A 140 -4.02 -1.73 -6.80
C MET A 140 -4.32 -1.32 -5.36
N LEU A 141 -4.63 -0.04 -5.15
CA LEU A 141 -5.22 0.49 -3.93
C LEU A 141 -6.72 0.67 -4.13
N ILE A 142 -7.53 0.07 -3.27
CA ILE A 142 -8.98 0.32 -3.21
C ILE A 142 -9.28 0.94 -1.86
N THR A 143 -9.58 2.24 -1.86
CA THR A 143 -9.88 3.00 -0.64
C THR A 143 -11.36 3.31 -0.52
N GLY A 144 -11.82 3.56 0.70
CA GLY A 144 -13.20 3.95 0.96
C GLY A 144 -13.55 3.80 2.43
N GLY A 145 -14.58 4.53 2.85
CA GLY A 145 -15.08 4.49 4.21
C GLY A 145 -15.72 3.14 4.60
N PRO A 146 -16.16 3.00 5.85
CA PRO A 146 -16.92 1.82 6.28
C PRO A 146 -18.23 1.70 5.50
N GLY A 147 -18.56 0.48 5.03
CA GLY A 147 -19.82 0.23 4.32
C GLY A 147 -19.82 0.58 2.83
N THR A 148 -18.71 1.00 2.24
CA THR A 148 -18.62 1.28 0.80
C THR A 148 -18.51 0.02 -0.07
N GLY A 149 -18.52 -1.18 0.53
CA GLY A 149 -18.49 -2.43 -0.20
C GLY A 149 -17.11 -2.90 -0.66
N LYS A 150 -16.00 -2.40 -0.07
CA LYS A 150 -14.62 -2.85 -0.40
C LYS A 150 -14.50 -4.36 -0.48
N THR A 151 -14.95 -5.09 0.55
CA THR A 151 -14.84 -6.56 0.60
C THR A 151 -15.69 -7.23 -0.48
N THR A 152 -16.89 -6.71 -0.76
CA THR A 152 -17.75 -7.21 -1.86
C THR A 152 -17.10 -6.97 -3.23
N THR A 153 -16.50 -5.80 -3.43
CA THR A 153 -15.73 -5.49 -4.64
C THR A 153 -14.60 -6.49 -4.84
N VAL A 154 -13.85 -6.78 -3.77
CA VAL A 154 -12.74 -7.76 -3.82
C VAL A 154 -13.23 -9.18 -4.07
N ALA A 155 -14.36 -9.60 -3.47
CA ALA A 155 -14.93 -10.91 -3.74
C ALA A 155 -15.23 -11.09 -5.24
N LYS A 156 -15.86 -10.09 -5.86
CA LYS A 156 -16.15 -10.09 -7.29
C LYS A 156 -14.87 -10.00 -8.13
N LEU A 157 -13.90 -9.17 -7.73
CA LEU A 157 -12.59 -9.11 -8.38
C LEU A 157 -11.86 -10.46 -8.36
N LEU A 158 -11.84 -11.16 -7.23
CA LEU A 158 -11.26 -12.51 -7.16
C LEU A 158 -11.98 -13.50 -8.06
N GLY A 159 -13.30 -13.41 -8.13
CA GLY A 159 -14.10 -14.16 -9.11
C GLY A 159 -13.72 -13.85 -10.55
N LEU A 160 -13.54 -12.56 -10.89
CA LEU A 160 -13.10 -12.11 -12.20
C LEU A 160 -11.70 -12.65 -12.55
N ILE A 161 -10.75 -12.54 -11.63
CA ILE A 161 -9.38 -13.08 -11.82
C ILE A 161 -9.45 -14.59 -12.06
N CYS A 162 -10.20 -15.35 -11.23
CA CYS A 162 -10.35 -16.80 -11.43
C CYS A 162 -10.99 -17.17 -12.76
N ASN A 163 -12.00 -16.42 -13.22
CA ASN A 163 -12.64 -16.63 -14.52
C ASN A 163 -11.72 -16.32 -15.71
N ASN A 164 -10.75 -15.44 -15.52
CA ASN A 164 -9.78 -15.06 -16.56
C ASN A 164 -8.53 -15.94 -16.57
N SER A 165 -8.26 -16.65 -15.48
CA SER A 165 -7.05 -17.47 -15.36
C SER A 165 -7.25 -18.87 -15.93
N MET A 166 -6.27 -19.40 -16.67
CA MET A 166 -6.29 -20.77 -17.17
C MET A 166 -6.22 -21.82 -16.05
N LYS A 167 -5.65 -21.47 -14.91
CA LYS A 167 -5.57 -22.29 -13.69
C LYS A 167 -6.03 -21.45 -12.52
N LEU A 168 -6.67 -22.08 -11.54
CA LEU A 168 -7.04 -21.39 -10.30
C LEU A 168 -5.80 -20.78 -9.64
N PRO A 169 -5.77 -19.46 -9.42
CA PRO A 169 -4.62 -18.77 -8.87
C PRO A 169 -4.41 -19.09 -7.38
N ARG A 170 -3.18 -19.06 -6.93
CA ARG A 170 -2.83 -19.18 -5.51
C ARG A 170 -3.10 -17.84 -4.83
N ILE A 171 -4.16 -17.78 -4.03
CA ILE A 171 -4.65 -16.56 -3.39
C ILE A 171 -4.32 -16.57 -1.91
N ALA A 172 -3.86 -15.45 -1.38
CA ALA A 172 -3.76 -15.22 0.06
C ALA A 172 -4.55 -13.99 0.49
N LEU A 173 -5.18 -14.10 1.66
CA LEU A 173 -5.86 -13.00 2.35
C LEU A 173 -5.08 -12.64 3.59
N ALA A 174 -4.70 -11.37 3.73
CA ALA A 174 -3.92 -10.89 4.86
C ALA A 174 -4.51 -9.63 5.49
N ALA A 175 -4.21 -9.39 6.75
CA ALA A 175 -4.56 -8.16 7.45
C ALA A 175 -3.56 -7.87 8.58
N PRO A 176 -3.52 -6.66 9.15
CA PRO A 176 -2.64 -6.34 10.28
C PRO A 176 -2.91 -7.19 11.52
N THR A 177 -4.17 -7.53 11.77
CA THR A 177 -4.61 -8.27 12.97
C THR A 177 -5.35 -9.55 12.62
N GLY A 178 -5.30 -10.55 13.51
CA GLY A 178 -6.03 -11.80 13.32
C GLY A 178 -7.56 -11.61 13.27
N LYS A 179 -8.11 -10.63 14.02
CA LYS A 179 -9.53 -10.29 13.97
C LYS A 179 -9.94 -9.73 12.60
N ALA A 180 -9.16 -8.82 12.05
CA ALA A 180 -9.41 -8.25 10.71
C ALA A 180 -9.30 -9.33 9.62
N ALA A 181 -8.27 -10.19 9.68
CA ALA A 181 -8.09 -11.28 8.74
C ALA A 181 -9.27 -12.26 8.75
N ALA A 182 -9.72 -12.68 9.94
CA ALA A 182 -10.89 -13.56 10.08
C ALA A 182 -12.20 -12.89 9.64
N HIS A 183 -12.33 -11.57 9.88
CA HIS A 183 -13.48 -10.79 9.40
C HIS A 183 -13.52 -10.72 7.88
N MET A 184 -12.38 -10.42 7.25
CA MET A 184 -12.25 -10.37 5.80
C MET A 184 -12.64 -11.70 5.14
N ALA A 185 -12.10 -12.84 5.62
CA ALA A 185 -12.42 -14.15 5.07
C ALA A 185 -13.93 -14.46 5.16
N ARG A 186 -14.55 -14.21 6.31
CA ARG A 186 -16.01 -14.41 6.47
C ARG A 186 -16.85 -13.46 5.61
N ALA A 187 -16.42 -12.21 5.46
CA ALA A 187 -17.13 -11.25 4.63
C ALA A 187 -17.02 -11.61 3.14
N LEU A 188 -15.83 -12.10 2.71
CA LEU A 188 -15.64 -12.67 1.39
C LEU A 188 -16.60 -13.83 1.13
N GLN A 189 -16.62 -14.84 2.02
CA GLN A 189 -17.51 -16.02 1.90
C GLN A 189 -18.98 -15.61 1.73
N ARG A 190 -19.48 -14.67 2.56
CA ARG A 190 -20.85 -14.16 2.42
C ARG A 190 -21.10 -13.46 1.08
N ALA A 191 -20.11 -12.74 0.58
CA ALA A 191 -20.23 -12.00 -0.68
C ALA A 191 -20.33 -12.96 -1.88
N LEU A 192 -19.73 -14.17 -1.81
CA LEU A 192 -19.77 -15.17 -2.88
C LEU A 192 -21.18 -15.69 -3.19
N ASP A 193 -22.12 -15.58 -2.24
CA ASP A 193 -23.50 -15.98 -2.46
C ASP A 193 -24.30 -14.96 -3.29
N GLY A 194 -23.75 -13.76 -3.47
CA GLY A 194 -24.42 -12.65 -4.16
C GLY A 194 -24.23 -12.62 -5.68
N PHE A 195 -23.45 -13.54 -6.27
CA PHE A 195 -23.21 -13.57 -7.72
C PHE A 195 -22.85 -14.98 -8.22
N ASP A 196 -23.08 -15.22 -9.51
CA ASP A 196 -22.91 -16.56 -10.09
C ASP A 196 -21.47 -16.88 -10.42
N LEU A 197 -20.96 -17.96 -9.85
CA LEU A 197 -19.63 -18.51 -10.07
C LEU A 197 -19.71 -20.00 -10.39
N SER A 198 -18.78 -20.51 -11.19
CA SER A 198 -18.63 -21.94 -11.35
C SER A 198 -18.37 -22.62 -10.01
N LEU A 199 -18.85 -23.85 -9.83
CA LEU A 199 -18.68 -24.61 -8.58
C LEU A 199 -17.21 -24.72 -8.15
N SER A 200 -16.30 -24.88 -9.11
CA SER A 200 -14.86 -24.99 -8.83
C SER A 200 -14.27 -23.69 -8.29
N ILE A 201 -14.65 -22.54 -8.87
CA ILE A 201 -14.19 -21.22 -8.41
C ILE A 201 -14.81 -20.88 -7.06
N LYS A 202 -16.12 -21.13 -6.89
CA LYS A 202 -16.80 -20.89 -5.62
C LYS A 202 -16.13 -21.68 -4.50
N ALA A 203 -15.94 -23.00 -4.68
CA ALA A 203 -15.27 -23.85 -3.70
C ALA A 203 -13.82 -23.41 -3.41
N HIS A 204 -13.08 -22.93 -4.42
CA HIS A 204 -11.74 -22.41 -4.25
C HIS A 204 -11.73 -21.16 -3.36
N LEU A 205 -12.61 -20.20 -3.63
CA LEU A 205 -12.70 -18.94 -2.88
C LEU A 205 -13.30 -19.12 -1.47
N GLU A 206 -14.25 -20.04 -1.27
CA GLU A 206 -14.83 -20.39 0.04
C GLU A 206 -13.80 -20.97 1.02
N ASN A 207 -12.78 -21.67 0.50
CA ASN A 207 -11.72 -22.28 1.31
C ASN A 207 -10.58 -21.31 1.66
N LEU A 208 -10.65 -20.04 1.25
CA LEU A 208 -9.63 -19.05 1.59
C LEU A 208 -9.68 -18.67 3.08
N GLU A 209 -8.55 -18.81 3.75
CA GLU A 209 -8.38 -18.39 5.13
C GLU A 209 -7.65 -17.05 5.21
N GLY A 210 -8.07 -16.20 6.14
CA GLY A 210 -7.40 -14.96 6.46
C GLY A 210 -6.28 -15.15 7.48
N GLN A 211 -5.14 -14.54 7.26
CA GLN A 211 -4.01 -14.56 8.19
C GLN A 211 -3.42 -13.17 8.44
N THR A 212 -2.62 -13.00 9.48
CA THR A 212 -1.92 -11.73 9.69
C THR A 212 -0.76 -11.58 8.72
N VAL A 213 -0.41 -10.33 8.36
CA VAL A 213 0.79 -10.04 7.55
C VAL A 213 2.05 -10.64 8.22
N HIS A 214 2.14 -10.55 9.56
CA HIS A 214 3.22 -11.17 10.32
C HIS A 214 3.31 -12.69 10.11
N ARG A 215 2.17 -13.38 10.12
CA ARG A 215 2.11 -14.83 9.89
C ARG A 215 2.44 -15.18 8.43
N LEU A 216 1.94 -14.40 7.48
CA LEU A 216 2.23 -14.55 6.05
C LEU A 216 3.74 -14.46 5.79
N LEU A 217 4.42 -13.46 6.37
CA LEU A 217 5.86 -13.26 6.26
C LEU A 217 6.70 -14.16 7.17
N LYS A 218 6.05 -14.99 8.01
CA LYS A 218 6.70 -15.84 9.04
C LYS A 218 7.60 -15.05 9.98
N LEU A 219 7.23 -13.82 10.32
CA LEU A 219 7.95 -13.02 11.30
C LEU A 219 7.87 -13.68 12.69
N ARG A 220 9.02 -13.93 13.30
CA ARG A 220 9.12 -14.60 14.61
C ARG A 220 10.03 -13.82 15.55
N PRO A 221 9.60 -13.56 16.80
CA PRO A 221 10.49 -13.05 17.84
C PRO A 221 11.68 -14.00 18.09
N PRO A 222 12.85 -13.46 18.50
CA PRO A 222 13.11 -12.04 18.76
C PRO A 222 13.56 -11.23 17.54
N GLN A 223 13.99 -11.88 16.45
CA GLN A 223 14.62 -11.20 15.31
C GLN A 223 13.64 -10.43 14.44
N MET A 224 12.38 -10.85 14.41
CA MET A 224 11.33 -10.26 13.55
C MET A 224 11.77 -10.09 12.07
N ARG A 225 12.58 -11.01 11.56
CA ARG A 225 13.02 -11.03 10.16
C ARG A 225 12.06 -11.85 9.33
N PRO A 226 11.62 -11.33 8.15
CA PRO A 226 10.76 -12.08 7.24
C PRO A 226 11.53 -13.29 6.66
N ALA A 227 10.83 -14.41 6.52
CA ALA A 227 11.35 -15.58 5.83
C ALA A 227 11.30 -15.43 4.31
N PHE A 228 10.50 -14.49 3.81
CA PHE A 228 10.30 -14.22 2.39
C PHE A 228 10.83 -12.82 2.05
N ASN A 229 11.43 -12.70 0.88
CA ASN A 229 12.03 -11.47 0.37
C ASN A 229 12.06 -11.51 -1.17
N ARG A 230 12.75 -10.59 -1.83
CA ARG A 230 12.85 -10.53 -3.29
C ARG A 230 13.52 -11.77 -3.91
N GLU A 231 14.48 -12.39 -3.22
CA GLU A 231 15.21 -13.59 -3.70
C GLU A 231 14.38 -14.86 -3.47
N TYR A 232 13.63 -14.88 -2.38
CA TYR A 232 12.75 -15.98 -1.98
C TYR A 232 11.33 -15.45 -1.78
N PRO A 233 10.58 -15.13 -2.85
CA PRO A 233 9.26 -14.54 -2.75
C PRO A 233 8.21 -15.55 -2.27
N LEU A 234 7.07 -15.03 -1.87
CA LEU A 234 5.88 -15.81 -1.59
C LEU A 234 5.43 -16.57 -2.86
N ALA A 235 4.99 -17.80 -2.70
CA ALA A 235 4.45 -18.58 -3.82
C ALA A 235 2.97 -18.24 -4.05
N LEU A 236 2.68 -17.01 -4.50
CA LEU A 236 1.33 -16.46 -4.68
C LEU A 236 1.16 -15.84 -6.06
N ASP A 237 -0.06 -15.90 -6.56
CA ASP A 237 -0.50 -15.26 -7.80
C ASP A 237 -1.37 -14.03 -7.48
N VAL A 238 -2.11 -14.07 -6.34
CA VAL A 238 -2.94 -12.95 -5.86
C VAL A 238 -2.73 -12.77 -4.36
N LEU A 239 -2.56 -11.53 -3.91
CA LEU A 239 -2.53 -11.17 -2.50
C LEU A 239 -3.48 -10.01 -2.24
N VAL A 240 -4.41 -10.21 -1.32
CA VAL A 240 -5.29 -9.15 -0.82
C VAL A 240 -4.93 -8.82 0.61
N VAL A 241 -4.73 -7.55 0.90
CA VAL A 241 -4.40 -7.03 2.24
C VAL A 241 -5.46 -6.05 2.67
N ASP A 242 -6.25 -6.42 3.67
CA ASP A 242 -7.28 -5.54 4.25
C ASP A 242 -6.71 -4.71 5.41
N GLU A 243 -7.37 -3.59 5.72
CA GLU A 243 -6.95 -2.63 6.75
C GLU A 243 -5.48 -2.18 6.59
N ALA A 244 -5.02 -2.00 5.34
CA ALA A 244 -3.63 -1.65 5.04
C ALA A 244 -3.20 -0.29 5.61
N SER A 245 -4.15 0.59 5.97
CA SER A 245 -3.91 1.85 6.68
C SER A 245 -3.23 1.66 8.05
N MET A 246 -3.38 0.49 8.66
CA MET A 246 -2.78 0.14 9.95
C MET A 246 -1.36 -0.43 9.85
N LEU A 247 -0.84 -0.69 8.65
CA LEU A 247 0.52 -1.20 8.45
C LEU A 247 1.53 -0.06 8.54
N ASP A 248 2.60 -0.25 9.27
CA ASP A 248 3.73 0.69 9.31
C ASP A 248 4.65 0.52 8.09
N LEU A 249 5.47 1.54 7.83
CA LEU A 249 6.37 1.58 6.70
C LEU A 249 7.34 0.39 6.61
N PRO A 250 8.01 -0.07 7.69
CA PRO A 250 8.86 -1.25 7.64
C PRO A 250 8.11 -2.53 7.25
N LEU A 251 6.92 -2.75 7.81
CA LEU A 251 6.14 -3.96 7.56
C LEU A 251 5.57 -3.97 6.13
N VAL A 252 5.14 -2.81 5.61
CA VAL A 252 4.74 -2.68 4.20
C VAL A 252 5.91 -2.98 3.29
N LEU A 253 7.10 -2.43 3.57
CA LEU A 253 8.29 -2.68 2.75
C LEU A 253 8.67 -4.17 2.75
N ASP A 254 8.67 -4.83 3.91
CA ASP A 254 8.94 -6.27 4.02
C ASP A 254 7.90 -7.08 3.22
N LEU A 255 6.62 -6.68 3.28
CA LEU A 255 5.56 -7.30 2.51
C LEU A 255 5.80 -7.15 1.00
N LEU A 256 6.05 -5.94 0.52
CA LEU A 256 6.26 -5.69 -0.91
C LEU A 256 7.49 -6.43 -1.46
N ARG A 257 8.57 -6.53 -0.66
CA ARG A 257 9.75 -7.33 -1.01
C ARG A 257 9.45 -8.82 -1.14
N ALA A 258 8.50 -9.33 -0.36
CA ALA A 258 8.11 -10.74 -0.38
C ALA A 258 7.12 -11.07 -1.51
N VAL A 259 6.40 -10.08 -2.06
CA VAL A 259 5.45 -10.27 -3.16
C VAL A 259 6.19 -10.49 -4.48
N PRO A 260 5.93 -11.59 -5.22
CA PRO A 260 6.56 -11.83 -6.51
C PRO A 260 6.13 -10.80 -7.56
N THR A 261 7.02 -10.52 -8.52
CA THR A 261 6.68 -9.70 -9.68
C THR A 261 5.60 -10.41 -10.52
N GLY A 262 4.57 -9.68 -10.94
CA GLY A 262 3.41 -10.24 -11.64
C GLY A 262 2.29 -10.76 -10.72
N CYS A 263 2.49 -10.77 -9.40
CA CYS A 263 1.39 -11.05 -8.47
C CYS A 263 0.39 -9.88 -8.44
N HIS A 264 -0.90 -10.18 -8.50
CA HIS A 264 -1.93 -9.19 -8.24
C HIS A 264 -1.98 -8.84 -6.75
N LEU A 265 -1.46 -7.66 -6.40
CA LEU A 265 -1.51 -7.13 -5.03
C LEU A 265 -2.60 -6.08 -4.91
N VAL A 266 -3.60 -6.36 -4.09
CA VAL A 266 -4.69 -5.45 -3.77
C VAL A 266 -4.59 -5.01 -2.31
N LEU A 267 -4.37 -3.73 -2.09
CA LEU A 267 -4.37 -3.11 -0.75
C LEU A 267 -5.70 -2.42 -0.51
N LEU A 268 -6.39 -2.80 0.56
CA LEU A 268 -7.66 -2.21 0.99
C LEU A 268 -7.44 -1.37 2.23
N GLY A 269 -8.12 -0.25 2.32
CA GLY A 269 -8.08 0.55 3.53
C GLY A 269 -8.99 1.77 3.46
N ASP A 270 -8.90 2.57 4.49
CA ASP A 270 -9.60 3.83 4.60
C ASP A 270 -8.57 4.93 4.82
N GLU A 271 -8.45 5.85 3.87
CA GLU A 271 -7.50 6.96 3.93
C GLU A 271 -7.79 7.95 5.08
N ASN A 272 -9.03 7.95 5.59
CA ASN A 272 -9.49 8.83 6.66
C ASN A 272 -9.40 8.16 8.05
N GLN A 273 -9.05 6.87 8.13
CA GLN A 273 -8.78 6.23 9.41
C GLN A 273 -7.48 6.74 10.01
N LEU A 274 -7.39 6.65 11.34
CA LEU A 274 -6.16 6.97 12.04
C LEU A 274 -5.00 6.13 11.49
N PRO A 275 -3.87 6.77 11.16
CA PRO A 275 -2.71 6.04 10.67
C PRO A 275 -2.21 5.03 11.70
N SER A 276 -1.37 4.10 11.26
CA SER A 276 -0.70 3.15 12.14
C SER A 276 -0.01 3.88 13.31
N VAL A 277 0.07 3.23 14.46
CA VAL A 277 0.84 3.74 15.61
C VAL A 277 2.35 3.77 15.30
N GLY A 278 2.79 3.09 14.23
CA GLY A 278 4.14 3.06 13.72
C GLY A 278 4.48 4.20 12.76
N LEU A 279 5.71 4.18 12.27
CA LEU A 279 6.25 5.20 11.37
C LEU A 279 5.59 5.15 9.99
N GLY A 280 5.07 6.28 9.53
CA GLY A 280 4.61 6.51 8.15
C GLY A 280 3.16 6.07 7.87
N ALA A 281 2.35 6.98 7.39
CA ALA A 281 1.00 6.71 6.88
C ALA A 281 1.07 6.28 5.40
N VAL A 282 1.53 5.05 5.15
CA VAL A 282 1.86 4.59 3.77
C VAL A 282 0.65 4.65 2.86
N LEU A 283 -0.50 4.12 3.28
CA LEU A 283 -1.70 4.09 2.44
C LEU A 283 -2.15 5.50 2.03
N ALA A 284 -2.21 6.44 2.99
CA ALA A 284 -2.58 7.83 2.72
C ALA A 284 -1.57 8.53 1.79
N ALA A 285 -0.27 8.23 1.95
CA ALA A 285 0.78 8.75 1.07
C ALA A 285 0.71 8.21 -0.36
N LEU A 286 0.16 7.00 -0.58
CA LEU A 286 0.00 6.39 -1.89
C LEU A 286 -1.36 6.68 -2.53
N SER A 287 -2.35 7.10 -1.75
CA SER A 287 -3.69 7.43 -2.22
C SER A 287 -3.66 8.63 -3.17
N ARG A 288 -4.23 8.48 -4.34
CA ARG A 288 -4.30 9.51 -5.39
C ARG A 288 -5.68 9.51 -6.02
N PRO A 289 -6.15 10.65 -6.53
CA PRO A 289 -7.31 10.67 -7.42
C PRO A 289 -7.07 9.74 -8.62
N THR A 290 -8.05 8.92 -8.94
CA THR A 290 -7.95 8.00 -10.08
C THR A 290 -7.94 8.78 -11.38
N ALA A 291 -6.95 8.54 -12.22
CA ALA A 291 -6.87 9.06 -13.57
C ALA A 291 -6.10 8.06 -14.44
N LEU A 292 -6.59 7.81 -15.64
CA LEU A 292 -6.01 6.85 -16.59
C LEU A 292 -5.20 7.57 -17.65
N ASP A 293 -4.13 6.95 -18.13
CA ASP A 293 -3.53 7.32 -19.41
C ASP A 293 -4.38 6.76 -20.57
N LYS A 294 -4.07 7.18 -21.78
CA LYS A 294 -4.82 6.77 -22.97
C LYS A 294 -4.76 5.27 -23.19
N GLU A 295 -3.60 4.66 -23.00
CA GLU A 295 -3.40 3.22 -23.23
C GLU A 295 -4.26 2.37 -22.28
N THR A 296 -4.23 2.70 -20.99
CA THR A 296 -5.04 2.01 -19.98
C THR A 296 -6.53 2.24 -20.22
N ALA A 297 -6.93 3.46 -20.61
CA ALA A 297 -8.31 3.77 -20.93
C ALA A 297 -8.80 2.97 -22.14
N GLU A 298 -8.04 2.92 -23.23
CA GLU A 298 -8.36 2.13 -24.43
C GLU A 298 -8.53 0.65 -24.12
N LYS A 299 -7.63 0.07 -23.28
CA LYS A 299 -7.76 -1.33 -22.82
C LYS A 299 -9.03 -1.55 -21.99
N LEU A 300 -9.33 -0.61 -21.09
CA LEU A 300 -10.53 -0.70 -20.23
C LEU A 300 -11.81 -0.57 -21.03
N GLU A 301 -11.88 0.36 -21.99
CA GLU A 301 -13.05 0.61 -22.84
C GLU A 301 -13.47 -0.61 -23.68
N VAL A 302 -12.55 -1.54 -23.98
CA VAL A 302 -12.87 -2.78 -24.71
C VAL A 302 -13.94 -3.60 -23.97
N TYR A 303 -13.94 -3.61 -22.63
CA TYR A 303 -14.87 -4.43 -21.85
C TYR A 303 -15.71 -3.62 -20.84
N LEU A 304 -15.40 -2.34 -20.65
CA LEU A 304 -16.15 -1.42 -19.82
C LEU A 304 -16.18 0.00 -20.43
N PRO A 305 -16.91 0.21 -21.54
CA PRO A 305 -16.89 1.49 -22.26
C PRO A 305 -17.55 2.66 -21.50
N ASP A 306 -18.38 2.37 -20.49
CA ASP A 306 -19.10 3.36 -19.69
C ASP A 306 -18.46 3.64 -18.33
N HIS A 307 -17.15 3.35 -18.17
CA HIS A 307 -16.42 3.66 -16.94
C HIS A 307 -16.45 5.15 -16.59
N GLY A 308 -16.31 5.47 -15.31
CA GLY A 308 -16.37 6.84 -14.80
C GLY A 308 -15.01 7.51 -14.56
N PHE A 309 -13.90 6.93 -15.01
CA PHE A 309 -12.58 7.46 -14.74
C PHE A 309 -12.19 8.62 -15.65
N GLU A 310 -11.48 9.59 -15.11
CA GLU A 310 -10.89 10.70 -15.86
C GLU A 310 -9.71 10.21 -16.70
N ILE A 311 -9.61 10.64 -17.95
CA ILE A 311 -8.50 10.31 -18.85
C ILE A 311 -7.58 11.53 -18.94
N LYS A 312 -6.29 11.35 -18.64
CA LYS A 312 -5.25 12.39 -18.69
C LYS A 312 -4.11 11.96 -19.61
N GLY A 313 -3.56 12.91 -20.36
CA GLY A 313 -2.38 12.64 -21.22
C GLY A 313 -1.15 12.19 -20.43
N GLN A 314 -0.97 12.72 -19.22
CA GLN A 314 0.08 12.35 -18.27
C GLN A 314 -0.53 12.32 -16.85
N PRO A 315 -1.10 11.20 -16.41
CA PRO A 315 -1.60 11.07 -15.05
C PRO A 315 -0.45 11.09 -14.04
N GLN A 316 -0.74 11.49 -12.80
CA GLN A 316 0.24 11.38 -11.73
C GLN A 316 0.63 9.92 -11.51
N ALA A 317 1.86 9.70 -11.05
CA ALA A 317 2.31 8.36 -10.69
C ALA A 317 1.31 7.68 -9.74
N LEU A 318 0.99 6.42 -10.00
CA LEU A 318 0.02 5.59 -9.29
C LEU A 318 -1.46 6.02 -9.41
N SER A 319 -1.82 7.07 -10.15
CA SER A 319 -3.24 7.45 -10.30
C SER A 319 -4.09 6.33 -10.90
N GLN A 320 -3.55 5.55 -11.83
CA GLN A 320 -4.25 4.40 -12.42
C GLN A 320 -4.16 3.11 -11.58
N ASN A 321 -3.46 3.16 -10.46
CA ASN A 321 -3.39 2.08 -9.47
C ASN A 321 -4.27 2.36 -8.24
N ASN A 322 -5.17 3.32 -8.32
CA ASN A 322 -6.05 3.74 -7.24
C ASN A 322 -7.51 3.70 -7.69
N ALA A 323 -8.38 3.22 -6.81
CA ALA A 323 -9.82 3.39 -6.92
C ALA A 323 -10.39 3.78 -5.56
N LYS A 324 -11.25 4.79 -5.56
CA LYS A 324 -11.91 5.29 -4.36
C LYS A 324 -13.40 4.96 -4.42
N LEU A 325 -13.91 4.28 -3.39
CA LEU A 325 -15.31 3.99 -3.21
C LEU A 325 -15.90 5.02 -2.24
N THR A 326 -16.86 5.79 -2.70
CA THR A 326 -17.48 6.87 -1.92
C THR A 326 -18.90 6.55 -1.50
N PHE A 327 -19.63 5.76 -2.30
CA PHE A 327 -21.01 5.41 -2.02
C PHE A 327 -21.10 4.38 -0.87
N SER A 328 -21.88 4.72 0.18
CA SER A 328 -22.08 3.84 1.33
C SER A 328 -23.41 3.11 1.27
N HIS A 329 -23.36 1.78 1.23
CA HIS A 329 -24.54 0.91 1.22
C HIS A 329 -25.18 0.69 2.61
N ARG A 330 -24.61 1.25 3.70
CA ARG A 330 -25.14 1.12 5.07
C ARG A 330 -26.20 2.15 5.44
N PHE A 331 -26.27 3.25 4.70
CA PHE A 331 -27.12 4.41 4.98
C PHE A 331 -28.09 4.73 3.83
N GLY A 332 -28.29 3.76 2.93
CA GLY A 332 -29.29 3.82 1.85
C GLY A 332 -30.58 3.11 2.24
#